data_6993b00bff582aae126131240effe243
#
_entry.id   6993b00bff582aae126131240effe243
#
_cell.length_a   1.000
_cell.length_b   1.000
_cell.length_c   1.000
_cell.angle_alpha   90.00
_cell.angle_beta   90.00
_cell.angle_gamma   90.00
#
_symmetry.space_group_name_H-M   'P 1'
#
loop_
_entity.id
_entity.type
_entity.pdbx_description
1 polymer ?
#
loop_
_entity_poly.entity_id
_entity_poly.type
_entity_poly.pdbx_seq_one_letter_code
_entity_poly.pdbx_strand_id
1 'polypeptide(L)'
;MIWNFLLKGRLMFFNTPMICSYVSGRSLENISNILSSSLSALNNWLNNNGLDLSPPKSSVVVFSRMKNIPPINVHYNGIPLVIKDSVKFLGVILDCKLTGLPHFENIVLRCERNLNILRCLTGVWWGAHPFTMRLLYNALIRSVLDYGTFLLHPGNVKAIKKIDSIQSKALRLVIGAMKSSPISCLQVECCDPPLAFRRQFFCDKFFFRTLQLDSHPLLSKVKQLAELVGTCNYWAHKDSPCLVKSYKKYQSLEAPTYRSATLPLYQHDYTSLIIDPDIRFNIGLSKNDINPKIEFINLLNIEWANWHCLYTDASKHGDRSCVGVGIFHSQYKGLQLIKPPPETSVYTGECYGLLKAIEYILMLKIPT
;
A
#
# COMPACT_ATOMS: atom_id res chain seq x y z
N MET A 1 1.84 17.23 -11.67
CA MET A 1 3.26 17.01 -12.01
C MET A 1 3.83 15.75 -11.37
N ILE A 2 3.41 15.35 -10.18
CA ILE A 2 3.83 14.12 -9.49
C ILE A 2 3.44 12.87 -10.27
N TRP A 3 2.28 12.86 -10.92
CA TRP A 3 1.75 11.70 -11.66
C TRP A 3 2.41 11.42 -13.02
N ASN A 4 2.99 12.41 -13.68
CA ASN A 4 3.78 12.19 -14.89
C ASN A 4 5.05 11.36 -14.65
N PHE A 5 5.35 11.07 -13.38
CA PHE A 5 6.56 10.40 -12.96
C PHE A 5 6.36 8.92 -12.59
N LEU A 6 5.13 8.48 -12.37
CA LEU A 6 4.88 7.15 -11.80
C LEU A 6 4.72 6.02 -12.83
N LEU A 7 4.56 6.33 -14.12
CA LEU A 7 4.10 5.33 -15.06
C LEU A 7 4.85 5.34 -16.40
N LYS A 8 6.16 5.12 -16.41
CA LYS A 8 6.88 4.73 -17.63
C LYS A 8 6.76 3.21 -17.82
N GLY A 9 5.84 2.79 -18.72
CA GLY A 9 5.92 1.52 -19.44
C GLY A 9 5.91 0.23 -18.63
N ARG A 10 5.09 0.08 -17.57
CA ARG A 10 4.85 -1.21 -16.93
C ARG A 10 3.36 -1.41 -16.67
N LEU A 11 2.84 -2.54 -17.17
CA LEU A 11 1.54 -3.07 -16.79
C LEU A 11 1.57 -3.39 -15.30
N MET A 12 0.73 -2.74 -14.50
CA MET A 12 0.50 -3.13 -13.12
C MET A 12 -0.79 -3.92 -13.05
N PHE A 13 -0.67 -5.20 -12.69
CA PHE A 13 -1.82 -6.02 -12.33
C PHE A 13 -2.13 -5.78 -10.84
N PHE A 14 -3.37 -5.43 -10.55
CA PHE A 14 -3.89 -5.40 -9.20
C PHE A 14 -4.91 -6.52 -9.04
N ASN A 15 -5.10 -7.03 -7.83
CA ASN A 15 -6.07 -8.08 -7.47
C ASN A 15 -7.55 -7.76 -7.77
N THR A 16 -7.84 -6.64 -8.38
CA THR A 16 -9.11 -6.33 -9.05
C THR A 16 -8.82 -6.24 -10.55
N PRO A 17 -9.74 -6.68 -11.44
CA PRO A 17 -9.52 -6.70 -12.88
C PRO A 17 -9.50 -5.27 -13.47
N MET A 18 -8.61 -4.41 -12.98
CA MET A 18 -8.41 -3.06 -13.48
C MET A 18 -7.02 -2.94 -14.09
N ILE A 19 -6.97 -2.86 -15.40
CA ILE A 19 -5.74 -2.67 -16.16
C ILE A 19 -5.59 -1.17 -16.46
N CYS A 20 -4.42 -0.61 -16.19
CA CYS A 20 -4.10 0.77 -16.51
C CYS A 20 -2.90 0.80 -17.45
N SER A 21 -3.09 1.32 -18.65
CA SER A 21 -2.02 1.59 -19.61
C SER A 21 -1.76 3.10 -19.67
N TYR A 22 -0.49 3.49 -19.69
CA TYR A 22 -0.09 4.90 -19.72
C TYR A 22 1.00 5.14 -20.75
N VAL A 23 0.79 6.15 -21.58
CA VAL A 23 1.76 6.62 -22.59
C VAL A 23 1.99 8.11 -22.43
N SER A 24 3.23 8.57 -22.54
CA SER A 24 3.58 9.98 -22.52
C SER A 24 4.34 10.37 -23.78
N GLY A 25 4.01 11.50 -24.37
CA GLY A 25 4.68 11.99 -25.57
C GLY A 25 4.33 13.44 -25.88
N ARG A 26 4.93 13.99 -26.90
CA ARG A 26 4.66 15.37 -27.39
C ARG A 26 3.62 15.39 -28.51
N SER A 27 3.52 14.32 -29.32
CA SER A 27 2.55 14.17 -30.40
C SER A 27 1.40 13.28 -29.96
N LEU A 28 0.16 13.77 -30.07
CA LEU A 28 -1.06 13.03 -29.74
C LEU A 28 -1.28 11.84 -30.68
N GLU A 29 -0.90 11.97 -31.95
CA GLU A 29 -0.99 10.92 -32.95
C GLU A 29 -0.08 9.74 -32.59
N ASN A 30 1.19 10.01 -32.23
CA ASN A 30 2.10 8.98 -31.78
C ASN A 30 1.61 8.29 -30.48
N ILE A 31 1.03 9.04 -29.56
CA ILE A 31 0.43 8.49 -28.33
C ILE A 31 -0.73 7.56 -28.69
N SER A 32 -1.62 7.99 -29.61
CA SER A 32 -2.75 7.17 -30.07
C SER A 32 -2.28 5.85 -30.69
N ASN A 33 -1.28 5.90 -31.56
CA ASN A 33 -0.72 4.72 -32.22
C ASN A 33 -0.08 3.75 -31.23
N ILE A 34 0.71 4.26 -30.28
CA ILE A 34 1.33 3.44 -29.23
C ILE A 34 0.26 2.82 -28.32
N LEU A 35 -0.77 3.57 -27.94
CA LEU A 35 -1.88 3.03 -27.14
C LEU A 35 -2.63 1.94 -27.88
N SER A 36 -2.94 2.15 -29.15
CA SER A 36 -3.67 1.17 -29.99
C SER A 36 -2.86 -0.12 -30.16
N SER A 37 -1.55 -0.04 -30.40
CA SER A 37 -0.68 -1.21 -30.48
C SER A 37 -0.56 -1.94 -29.13
N SER A 38 -0.46 -1.21 -28.04
CA SER A 38 -0.43 -1.79 -26.69
C SER A 38 -1.75 -2.47 -26.32
N LEU A 39 -2.89 -1.89 -26.71
CA LEU A 39 -4.21 -2.48 -26.51
C LEU A 39 -4.39 -3.77 -27.34
N SER A 40 -3.85 -3.81 -28.56
CA SER A 40 -3.87 -5.03 -29.38
C SER A 40 -3.03 -6.15 -28.75
N ALA A 41 -1.83 -5.84 -28.26
CA ALA A 41 -1.00 -6.80 -27.54
C ALA A 41 -1.68 -7.29 -26.25
N LEU A 42 -2.33 -6.39 -25.52
CA LEU A 42 -3.11 -6.72 -24.34
C LEU A 42 -4.29 -7.64 -24.67
N ASN A 43 -5.01 -7.36 -25.77
CA ASN A 43 -6.12 -8.21 -26.23
C ASN A 43 -5.65 -9.64 -26.52
N ASN A 44 -4.54 -9.80 -27.21
CA ASN A 44 -3.97 -11.12 -27.48
C ASN A 44 -3.64 -11.86 -26.18
N TRP A 45 -3.05 -11.17 -25.22
CA TRP A 45 -2.74 -11.76 -23.91
C TRP A 45 -4.01 -12.15 -23.15
N LEU A 46 -5.03 -11.27 -23.13
CA LEU A 46 -6.31 -11.54 -22.49
C LEU A 46 -6.99 -12.78 -23.09
N ASN A 47 -7.08 -12.84 -24.41
CA ASN A 47 -7.67 -13.98 -25.13
C ASN A 47 -6.97 -15.30 -24.82
N ASN A 48 -5.63 -15.29 -24.75
CA ASN A 48 -4.84 -16.47 -24.39
C ASN A 48 -5.09 -16.94 -22.95
N ASN A 49 -5.56 -16.04 -22.07
CA ASN A 49 -5.89 -16.35 -20.68
C ASN A 49 -7.41 -16.49 -20.42
N GLY A 50 -8.23 -16.55 -21.47
CA GLY A 50 -9.69 -16.69 -21.33
C GLY A 50 -10.38 -15.47 -20.73
N LEU A 51 -9.77 -14.28 -20.85
CA LEU A 51 -10.27 -13.01 -20.33
C LEU A 51 -10.64 -12.08 -21.48
N ASP A 52 -11.58 -11.18 -21.24
CA ASP A 52 -11.97 -10.13 -22.19
C ASP A 52 -12.06 -8.76 -21.53
N LEU A 53 -11.74 -7.73 -22.31
CA LEU A 53 -11.85 -6.34 -21.86
C LEU A 53 -13.24 -5.80 -22.17
N SER A 54 -13.88 -5.17 -21.19
CA SER A 54 -15.18 -4.55 -21.38
C SER A 54 -15.05 -3.11 -21.93
N PRO A 55 -15.32 -2.84 -23.21
CA PRO A 55 -15.22 -1.50 -23.80
C PRO A 55 -16.11 -0.46 -23.08
N PRO A 56 -17.36 -0.77 -22.65
CA PRO A 56 -18.21 0.19 -21.96
C PRO A 56 -17.67 0.64 -20.61
N LYS A 57 -16.87 -0.20 -19.95
CA LYS A 57 -16.24 0.09 -18.65
C LYS A 57 -14.85 0.72 -18.82
N SER A 58 -14.29 0.68 -20.01
CA SER A 58 -12.98 1.23 -20.34
C SER A 58 -13.11 2.70 -20.73
N SER A 59 -12.14 3.52 -20.34
CA SER A 59 -12.14 4.94 -20.69
C SER A 59 -10.71 5.45 -20.82
N VAL A 60 -10.55 6.46 -21.67
CA VAL A 60 -9.29 7.17 -21.90
C VAL A 60 -9.36 8.53 -21.23
N VAL A 61 -8.31 8.92 -20.52
CA VAL A 61 -8.16 10.26 -19.96
C VAL A 61 -6.86 10.87 -20.45
N VAL A 62 -6.94 12.07 -20.99
CA VAL A 62 -5.79 12.82 -21.50
C VAL A 62 -5.34 13.82 -20.44
N PHE A 63 -4.18 13.60 -19.85
CA PHE A 63 -3.62 14.54 -18.88
C PHE A 63 -2.81 15.62 -19.60
N SER A 64 -3.34 16.83 -19.66
CA SER A 64 -2.68 17.96 -20.34
C SER A 64 -2.99 19.29 -19.66
N ARG A 65 -2.04 20.23 -19.77
CA ARG A 65 -2.24 21.63 -19.36
C ARG A 65 -2.82 22.50 -20.47
N MET A 66 -2.90 21.97 -21.69
CA MET A 66 -3.46 22.69 -22.83
C MET A 66 -4.93 23.02 -22.57
N LYS A 67 -5.36 24.20 -23.00
CA LYS A 67 -6.76 24.65 -22.87
C LYS A 67 -7.67 23.84 -23.79
N ASN A 68 -7.23 23.63 -25.02
CA ASN A 68 -7.94 22.86 -26.03
C ASN A 68 -7.06 21.63 -26.38
N ILE A 69 -7.58 20.45 -26.13
CA ILE A 69 -6.96 19.20 -26.48
C ILE A 69 -7.57 18.72 -27.79
N PRO A 70 -6.78 18.48 -28.86
CA PRO A 70 -7.32 17.89 -30.09
C PRO A 70 -7.96 16.52 -29.80
N PRO A 71 -8.97 16.11 -30.59
CA PRO A 71 -9.60 14.82 -30.43
C PRO A 71 -8.59 13.69 -30.65
N ILE A 72 -8.60 12.72 -29.73
CA ILE A 72 -7.78 11.50 -29.82
C ILE A 72 -8.72 10.34 -30.11
N ASN A 73 -8.38 9.55 -31.11
CA ASN A 73 -9.13 8.34 -31.44
C ASN A 73 -8.34 7.11 -30.98
N VAL A 74 -8.80 6.47 -29.92
CA VAL A 74 -8.24 5.19 -29.43
C VAL A 74 -9.30 4.12 -29.59
N HIS A 75 -8.95 3.05 -30.29
CA HIS A 75 -9.86 1.94 -30.57
C HIS A 75 -9.40 0.67 -29.87
N TYR A 76 -10.33 -0.12 -29.41
CA TYR A 76 -10.11 -1.49 -28.93
C TYR A 76 -11.01 -2.42 -29.75
N ASN A 77 -10.42 -3.35 -30.51
CA ASN A 77 -11.11 -4.24 -31.43
C ASN A 77 -12.10 -3.52 -32.38
N GLY A 78 -11.69 -2.35 -32.92
CA GLY A 78 -12.54 -1.53 -33.80
C GLY A 78 -13.58 -0.66 -33.06
N ILE A 79 -13.76 -0.81 -31.76
CA ILE A 79 -14.71 -0.04 -30.96
C ILE A 79 -13.97 1.19 -30.38
N PRO A 80 -14.46 2.40 -30.61
CA PRO A 80 -13.87 3.61 -30.04
C PRO A 80 -14.05 3.65 -28.51
N LEU A 81 -12.97 3.91 -27.79
CA LEU A 81 -13.02 4.08 -26.34
C LEU A 81 -13.50 5.50 -25.96
N VAL A 82 -14.32 5.58 -24.91
CA VAL A 82 -14.86 6.86 -24.43
C VAL A 82 -13.77 7.70 -23.78
N ILE A 83 -13.61 8.93 -24.26
CA ILE A 83 -12.73 9.92 -23.65
C ILE A 83 -13.49 10.62 -22.51
N LYS A 84 -12.90 10.69 -21.32
CA LYS A 84 -13.48 11.34 -20.15
C LYS A 84 -12.55 12.42 -19.60
N ASP A 85 -13.12 13.47 -19.02
CA ASP A 85 -12.36 14.53 -18.34
C ASP A 85 -11.81 14.08 -16.97
N SER A 86 -12.39 13.04 -16.40
CA SER A 86 -11.94 12.47 -15.13
C SER A 86 -12.22 10.98 -15.07
N VAL A 87 -11.40 10.27 -14.31
CA VAL A 87 -11.55 8.82 -14.06
C VAL A 87 -11.37 8.53 -12.59
N LYS A 88 -12.16 7.58 -12.08
CA LYS A 88 -11.97 7.03 -10.75
C LYS A 88 -11.04 5.83 -10.84
N PHE A 89 -9.81 6.00 -10.33
CA PHE A 89 -8.79 4.96 -10.31
C PHE A 89 -8.46 4.57 -8.86
N LEU A 90 -8.67 3.31 -8.50
CA LEU A 90 -8.48 2.79 -7.12
C LEU A 90 -9.08 3.71 -6.05
N GLY A 91 -10.30 4.21 -6.29
CA GLY A 91 -10.99 5.08 -5.33
C GLY A 91 -10.64 6.56 -5.41
N VAL A 92 -9.54 6.94 -6.07
CA VAL A 92 -9.13 8.33 -6.29
C VAL A 92 -9.65 8.83 -7.63
N ILE A 93 -10.25 10.03 -7.66
CA ILE A 93 -10.71 10.66 -8.89
C ILE A 93 -9.57 11.52 -9.43
N LEU A 94 -9.09 11.18 -10.61
CA LEU A 94 -8.05 11.89 -11.34
C LEU A 94 -8.71 12.69 -12.46
N ASP A 95 -8.57 14.02 -12.44
CA ASP A 95 -9.04 14.91 -13.49
C ASP A 95 -7.94 15.19 -14.52
N CYS A 96 -8.32 15.52 -15.75
CA CYS A 96 -7.42 15.76 -16.87
C CYS A 96 -6.33 16.80 -16.61
N LYS A 97 -6.56 17.74 -15.68
CA LYS A 97 -5.59 18.77 -15.26
C LYS A 97 -4.82 18.40 -13.98
N LEU A 98 -5.13 17.26 -13.37
CA LEU A 98 -4.55 16.79 -12.11
C LEU A 98 -4.65 17.82 -10.99
N THR A 99 -5.78 18.53 -10.90
CA THR A 99 -6.06 19.52 -9.85
C THR A 99 -6.46 18.85 -8.54
N GLY A 100 -7.04 17.64 -8.62
CA GLY A 100 -7.60 16.90 -7.50
C GLY A 100 -8.91 17.47 -6.95
N LEU A 101 -9.45 18.57 -7.51
CA LEU A 101 -10.69 19.18 -7.05
C LEU A 101 -11.87 18.22 -7.04
N PRO A 102 -12.15 17.46 -8.12
CA PRO A 102 -13.27 16.53 -8.14
C PRO A 102 -13.18 15.45 -7.06
N HIS A 103 -11.95 15.03 -6.74
CA HIS A 103 -11.75 14.07 -5.66
C HIS A 103 -12.04 14.68 -4.29
N PHE A 104 -11.54 15.88 -4.01
CA PHE A 104 -11.82 16.58 -2.77
C PHE A 104 -13.32 16.86 -2.58
N GLU A 105 -14.02 17.26 -3.64
CA GLU A 105 -15.48 17.45 -3.61
C GLU A 105 -16.23 16.16 -3.31
N ASN A 106 -15.81 15.04 -3.91
CA ASN A 106 -16.37 13.73 -3.61
C ASN A 106 -16.15 13.32 -2.14
N ILE A 107 -14.94 13.56 -1.60
CA ILE A 107 -14.64 13.33 -0.16
C ILE A 107 -15.58 14.16 0.71
N VAL A 108 -15.71 15.45 0.42
CA VAL A 108 -16.59 16.37 1.18
C VAL A 108 -18.03 15.86 1.19
N LEU A 109 -18.60 15.54 0.03
CA LEU A 109 -19.96 15.03 -0.09
C LEU A 109 -20.17 13.71 0.70
N ARG A 110 -19.25 12.79 0.60
CA ARG A 110 -19.32 11.52 1.36
C ARG A 110 -19.25 11.76 2.87
N CYS A 111 -18.35 12.61 3.30
CA CYS A 111 -18.19 12.94 4.71
C CYS A 111 -19.38 13.71 5.28
N GLU A 112 -20.00 14.63 4.51
CA GLU A 112 -21.20 15.33 4.94
C GLU A 112 -22.41 14.40 5.11
N ARG A 113 -22.57 13.40 4.23
CA ARG A 113 -23.58 12.35 4.42
C ARG A 113 -23.35 11.57 5.71
N ASN A 114 -22.09 11.20 5.98
CA ASN A 114 -21.73 10.46 7.18
C ASN A 114 -21.86 11.32 8.46
N LEU A 115 -21.62 12.64 8.36
CA LEU A 115 -21.90 13.58 9.46
C LEU A 115 -23.37 13.59 9.84
N ASN A 116 -24.31 13.43 8.88
CA ASN A 116 -25.72 13.35 9.18
C ASN A 116 -26.06 12.09 10.00
N ILE A 117 -25.40 10.98 9.72
CA ILE A 117 -25.53 9.75 10.54
C ILE A 117 -25.07 10.05 11.99
N LEU A 118 -23.90 10.69 12.17
CA LEU A 118 -23.44 11.06 13.51
C LEU A 118 -24.42 12.00 14.22
N ARG A 119 -25.03 12.96 13.51
CA ARG A 119 -26.03 13.88 14.09
C ARG A 119 -27.27 13.13 14.60
N CYS A 120 -27.69 12.08 13.90
CA CYS A 120 -28.82 11.27 14.35
C CYS A 120 -28.50 10.47 15.62
N LEU A 121 -27.24 10.30 15.97
CA LEU A 121 -26.80 9.56 17.16
C LEU A 121 -26.41 10.47 18.34
N THR A 122 -26.47 11.78 18.15
CA THR A 122 -26.21 12.78 19.20
C THR A 122 -27.50 13.29 19.79
N GLY A 123 -27.83 12.90 20.98
CA GLY A 123 -28.99 13.39 21.73
C GLY A 123 -28.63 13.58 23.19
N VAL A 124 -29.17 14.63 23.83
CA VAL A 124 -28.86 14.96 25.22
C VAL A 124 -29.28 13.82 26.17
N TRP A 125 -30.39 13.18 25.90
CA TRP A 125 -30.98 12.16 26.77
C TRP A 125 -30.77 10.71 26.30
N TRP A 126 -30.45 10.53 25.01
CA TRP A 126 -30.37 9.19 24.38
C TRP A 126 -29.14 9.03 23.49
N GLY A 127 -28.28 10.02 23.42
CA GLY A 127 -27.09 10.01 22.54
C GLY A 127 -26.08 8.92 22.89
N ALA A 128 -25.35 8.47 21.88
CA ALA A 128 -24.29 7.50 22.06
C ALA A 128 -23.14 8.10 22.89
N HIS A 129 -22.49 7.25 23.69
CA HIS A 129 -21.35 7.65 24.50
C HIS A 129 -20.21 8.20 23.61
N PRO A 130 -19.45 9.24 24.03
CA PRO A 130 -18.39 9.85 23.24
C PRO A 130 -17.35 8.85 22.68
N PHE A 131 -17.02 7.81 23.44
CA PHE A 131 -16.14 6.74 22.96
C PHE A 131 -16.72 6.02 21.73
N THR A 132 -18.00 5.65 21.75
CA THR A 132 -18.70 5.03 20.62
C THR A 132 -18.78 5.98 19.44
N MET A 133 -19.10 7.26 19.70
CA MET A 133 -19.13 8.30 18.66
C MET A 133 -17.75 8.47 18.00
N ARG A 134 -16.66 8.38 18.77
CA ARG A 134 -15.30 8.41 18.23
C ARG A 134 -14.99 7.20 17.34
N LEU A 135 -15.42 6.00 17.73
CA LEU A 135 -15.28 4.81 16.88
C LEU A 135 -16.00 4.98 15.54
N LEU A 136 -17.25 5.47 15.59
CA LEU A 136 -18.03 5.76 14.38
C LEU A 136 -17.38 6.86 13.52
N TYR A 137 -16.88 7.92 14.13
CA TYR A 137 -16.12 8.96 13.43
C TYR A 137 -14.91 8.37 12.73
N ASN A 138 -14.12 7.55 13.41
CA ASN A 138 -12.94 6.91 12.81
C ASN A 138 -13.30 6.01 11.63
N ALA A 139 -14.37 5.22 11.76
CA ALA A 139 -14.80 4.29 10.73
C ALA A 139 -15.44 4.98 9.51
N LEU A 140 -16.32 5.95 9.74
CA LEU A 140 -17.17 6.53 8.68
C LEU A 140 -16.59 7.79 8.04
N ILE A 141 -15.87 8.61 8.79
CA ILE A 141 -15.41 9.93 8.34
C ILE A 141 -13.90 9.96 8.19
N ARG A 142 -13.16 9.63 9.26
CA ARG A 142 -11.70 9.71 9.26
C ARG A 142 -11.06 8.79 8.22
N SER A 143 -11.58 7.57 8.06
CA SER A 143 -11.12 6.64 7.03
C SER A 143 -11.24 7.22 5.61
N VAL A 144 -12.31 7.97 5.34
CA VAL A 144 -12.52 8.64 4.05
C VAL A 144 -11.59 9.84 3.89
N LEU A 145 -11.37 10.63 4.96
CA LEU A 145 -10.47 11.78 4.96
C LEU A 145 -9.00 11.38 4.78
N ASP A 146 -8.61 10.22 5.30
CA ASP A 146 -7.23 9.72 5.22
C ASP A 146 -6.90 9.12 3.85
N TYR A 147 -7.91 8.56 3.15
CA TYR A 147 -7.68 7.82 1.93
C TYR A 147 -7.26 8.71 0.75
N GLY A 148 -6.04 8.55 0.27
CA GLY A 148 -5.53 9.19 -0.94
C GLY A 148 -5.28 10.71 -0.85
N THR A 149 -5.58 11.36 0.28
CA THR A 149 -5.49 12.83 0.39
C THR A 149 -4.05 13.35 0.32
N PHE A 150 -3.05 12.58 0.75
CA PHE A 150 -1.64 12.98 0.65
C PHE A 150 -1.12 13.01 -0.79
N LEU A 151 -1.72 12.22 -1.70
CA LEU A 151 -1.34 12.17 -3.11
C LEU A 151 -1.65 13.47 -3.84
N LEU A 152 -2.68 14.18 -3.40
CA LEU A 152 -3.17 15.40 -4.02
C LEU A 152 -2.67 16.68 -3.32
N HIS A 153 -1.75 16.54 -2.39
CA HIS A 153 -1.15 17.69 -1.68
C HIS A 153 0.14 18.19 -2.38
N PRO A 154 0.33 19.51 -2.54
CA PRO A 154 -0.56 20.60 -2.17
C PRO A 154 -1.67 20.77 -3.22
N GLY A 155 -2.88 20.60 -2.76
CA GLY A 155 -4.07 20.80 -3.58
C GLY A 155 -4.59 22.23 -3.50
N ASN A 156 -5.82 22.41 -3.93
CA ASN A 156 -6.51 23.67 -3.78
C ASN A 156 -6.75 24.00 -2.29
N VAL A 157 -6.21 25.11 -1.82
CA VAL A 157 -6.28 25.55 -0.42
C VAL A 157 -7.73 25.63 0.09
N LYS A 158 -8.67 26.08 -0.75
CA LYS A 158 -10.10 26.16 -0.37
C LYS A 158 -10.70 24.77 -0.14
N ALA A 159 -10.33 23.80 -0.97
CA ALA A 159 -10.78 22.40 -0.81
C ALA A 159 -10.20 21.77 0.45
N ILE A 160 -8.93 21.98 0.73
CA ILE A 160 -8.28 21.52 1.96
C ILE A 160 -8.96 22.11 3.20
N LYS A 161 -9.24 23.41 3.23
CA LYS A 161 -9.97 24.05 4.33
C LYS A 161 -11.37 23.46 4.53
N LYS A 162 -12.09 23.10 3.46
CA LYS A 162 -13.39 22.40 3.58
C LYS A 162 -13.23 21.05 4.28
N ILE A 163 -12.21 20.28 3.92
CA ILE A 163 -11.92 18.98 4.55
C ILE A 163 -11.57 19.16 6.03
N ASP A 164 -10.73 20.13 6.38
CA ASP A 164 -10.38 20.42 7.77
C ASP A 164 -11.62 20.87 8.59
N SER A 165 -12.56 21.60 7.95
CA SER A 165 -13.85 21.96 8.53
C SER A 165 -14.73 20.76 8.86
N ILE A 166 -14.67 19.70 8.04
CA ILE A 166 -15.39 18.44 8.31
C ILE A 166 -14.88 17.78 9.56
N GLN A 167 -13.55 17.69 9.75
CA GLN A 167 -12.96 17.17 10.98
C GLN A 167 -13.51 17.94 12.19
N SER A 168 -13.45 19.26 12.16
CA SER A 168 -13.92 20.09 13.27
C SER A 168 -15.41 19.88 13.58
N LYS A 169 -16.27 19.76 12.55
CA LYS A 169 -17.70 19.45 12.73
C LYS A 169 -17.91 18.08 13.35
N ALA A 170 -17.17 17.08 12.89
CA ALA A 170 -17.27 15.72 13.40
C ALA A 170 -16.84 15.62 14.86
N LEU A 171 -15.69 16.22 15.23
CA LEU A 171 -15.17 16.21 16.60
C LEU A 171 -16.13 16.90 17.59
N ARG A 172 -16.81 18.00 17.15
CA ARG A 172 -17.86 18.62 17.98
C ARG A 172 -19.01 17.66 18.27
N LEU A 173 -19.42 16.87 17.28
CA LEU A 173 -20.48 15.86 17.49
C LEU A 173 -20.01 14.73 18.41
N VAL A 174 -18.75 14.34 18.32
CA VAL A 174 -18.17 13.26 19.14
C VAL A 174 -18.22 13.58 20.64
N ILE A 175 -17.85 14.80 21.02
CA ILE A 175 -17.75 15.20 22.45
C ILE A 175 -18.90 16.13 22.89
N GLY A 176 -19.89 16.41 22.02
CA GLY A 176 -20.99 17.31 22.36
C GLY A 176 -20.58 18.77 22.55
N ALA A 177 -19.48 19.20 21.91
CA ALA A 177 -18.93 20.54 22.12
C ALA A 177 -19.72 21.64 21.40
N MET A 178 -19.70 22.82 21.95
CA MET A 178 -20.34 24.02 21.39
C MET A 178 -19.64 24.48 20.11
N LYS A 179 -20.35 25.25 19.26
CA LYS A 179 -19.79 25.82 18.02
C LYS A 179 -18.61 26.77 18.30
N SER A 180 -18.60 27.45 19.45
CA SER A 180 -17.55 28.36 19.91
C SER A 180 -16.29 27.67 20.41
N SER A 181 -16.32 26.35 20.69
CA SER A 181 -15.16 25.63 21.21
C SER A 181 -13.99 25.68 20.25
N PRO A 182 -12.76 26.01 20.70
CA PRO A 182 -11.57 26.08 19.88
C PRO A 182 -11.25 24.71 19.24
N ILE A 183 -10.83 24.70 17.98
CA ILE A 183 -10.55 23.46 17.24
C ILE A 183 -9.40 22.68 17.87
N SER A 184 -8.37 23.37 18.34
CA SER A 184 -7.22 22.75 19.02
C SER A 184 -7.63 21.96 20.27
N CYS A 185 -8.56 22.49 21.07
CA CYS A 185 -9.08 21.78 22.25
C CYS A 185 -9.84 20.51 21.84
N LEU A 186 -10.67 20.58 20.78
CA LEU A 186 -11.38 19.41 20.25
C LEU A 186 -10.41 18.31 19.80
N GLN A 187 -9.33 18.70 19.13
CA GLN A 187 -8.32 17.77 18.63
C GLN A 187 -7.55 17.08 19.75
N VAL A 188 -7.22 17.83 20.82
CA VAL A 188 -6.57 17.28 22.01
C VAL A 188 -7.50 16.33 22.74
N GLU A 189 -8.72 16.76 23.03
CA GLU A 189 -9.73 15.96 23.77
C GLU A 189 -10.08 14.67 23.05
N CYS A 190 -10.24 14.73 21.74
CA CYS A 190 -10.50 13.54 20.91
C CYS A 190 -9.23 12.75 20.59
N CYS A 191 -8.03 13.18 20.98
CA CYS A 191 -6.75 12.62 20.55
C CYS A 191 -6.69 12.44 19.02
N ASP A 192 -7.19 13.42 18.27
CA ASP A 192 -7.24 13.39 16.81
C ASP A 192 -6.46 14.57 16.24
N PRO A 193 -5.22 14.35 15.74
CA PRO A 193 -4.36 15.43 15.29
C PRO A 193 -4.92 16.12 14.03
N PRO A 194 -4.50 17.37 13.75
CA PRO A 194 -4.82 18.06 12.51
C PRO A 194 -4.57 17.20 11.27
N LEU A 195 -5.46 17.24 10.29
CA LEU A 195 -5.36 16.43 9.08
C LEU A 195 -4.07 16.69 8.28
N ALA A 196 -3.45 17.85 8.44
CA ALA A 196 -2.14 18.14 7.82
C ALA A 196 -1.05 17.19 8.32
N PHE A 197 -0.98 16.93 9.64
CA PHE A 197 -0.03 15.97 10.21
C PHE A 197 -0.35 14.54 9.79
N ARG A 198 -1.63 14.20 9.69
CA ARG A 198 -2.05 12.87 9.22
C ARG A 198 -1.66 12.64 7.77
N ARG A 199 -1.90 13.61 6.88
CA ARG A 199 -1.47 13.56 5.48
C ARG A 199 0.05 13.33 5.39
N GLN A 200 0.83 14.06 6.20
CA GLN A 200 2.28 13.88 6.24
C GLN A 200 2.68 12.52 6.77
N PHE A 201 2.04 12.03 7.83
CA PHE A 201 2.29 10.69 8.40
C PHE A 201 2.07 9.57 7.37
N PHE A 202 0.95 9.60 6.64
CA PHE A 202 0.70 8.60 5.59
C PHE A 202 1.67 8.71 4.42
N CYS A 203 2.07 9.92 4.09
CA CYS A 203 3.10 10.15 3.08
C CYS A 203 4.46 9.62 3.51
N ASP A 204 4.87 9.89 4.75
CA ASP A 204 6.11 9.36 5.35
C ASP A 204 6.08 7.82 5.32
N LYS A 205 4.99 7.21 5.82
CA LYS A 205 4.83 5.76 5.82
C LYS A 205 4.93 5.16 4.42
N PHE A 206 4.30 5.77 3.43
CA PHE A 206 4.38 5.35 2.03
C PHE A 206 5.81 5.51 1.48
N PHE A 207 6.43 6.66 1.71
CA PHE A 207 7.76 6.97 1.22
C PHE A 207 8.83 6.04 1.80
N PHE A 208 8.85 5.84 3.13
CA PHE A 208 9.80 4.95 3.79
C PHE A 208 9.61 3.48 3.37
N ARG A 209 8.37 3.04 3.14
CA ARG A 209 8.11 1.72 2.57
C ARG A 209 8.65 1.61 1.13
N THR A 210 8.55 2.67 0.35
CA THR A 210 9.08 2.72 -1.02
C THR A 210 10.62 2.68 -1.04
N LEU A 211 11.29 3.26 -0.04
CA LEU A 211 12.75 3.22 0.10
C LEU A 211 13.29 1.80 0.32
N GLN A 212 12.46 0.90 0.86
CA GLN A 212 12.85 -0.49 1.08
C GLN A 212 12.86 -1.32 -0.22
N LEU A 213 12.27 -0.78 -1.29
CA LEU A 213 12.19 -1.44 -2.59
C LEU A 213 13.36 -1.02 -3.47
N ASP A 214 14.08 -2.00 -4.03
CA ASP A 214 15.14 -1.71 -4.99
C ASP A 214 14.56 -1.11 -6.28
N SER A 215 15.26 -0.11 -6.82
CA SER A 215 14.95 0.50 -8.12
C SER A 215 13.52 1.05 -8.31
N HIS A 216 12.82 1.45 -7.24
CA HIS A 216 11.48 2.01 -7.39
C HIS A 216 11.52 3.36 -8.14
N PRO A 217 10.74 3.53 -9.23
CA PRO A 217 10.82 4.72 -10.10
C PRO A 217 10.45 6.03 -9.41
N LEU A 218 9.75 5.97 -8.26
CA LEU A 218 9.40 7.15 -7.47
C LEU A 218 10.63 7.87 -6.92
N LEU A 219 11.67 7.13 -6.52
CA LEU A 219 12.81 7.72 -5.79
C LEU A 219 13.58 8.74 -6.63
N SER A 220 13.91 8.39 -7.88
CA SER A 220 14.56 9.31 -8.81
C SER A 220 13.71 10.55 -9.09
N LYS A 221 12.39 10.36 -9.14
CA LYS A 221 11.44 11.42 -9.45
C LYS A 221 11.19 12.36 -8.29
N VAL A 222 11.18 11.85 -7.06
CA VAL A 222 11.06 12.68 -5.86
C VAL A 222 12.30 13.56 -5.70
N LYS A 223 13.50 13.05 -6.01
CA LYS A 223 14.72 13.85 -6.04
C LYS A 223 14.59 15.04 -7.02
N GLN A 224 14.22 14.77 -8.27
CA GLN A 224 13.98 15.81 -9.27
C GLN A 224 12.90 16.83 -8.84
N LEU A 225 11.82 16.34 -8.19
CA LEU A 225 10.78 17.22 -7.67
C LEU A 225 11.30 18.09 -6.52
N ALA A 226 12.13 17.55 -5.64
CA ALA A 226 12.71 18.32 -4.53
C ALA A 226 13.62 19.44 -5.03
N GLU A 227 14.41 19.18 -6.07
CA GLU A 227 15.23 20.20 -6.76
C GLU A 227 14.36 21.29 -7.39
N LEU A 228 13.28 20.89 -8.11
CA LEU A 228 12.34 21.83 -8.72
C LEU A 228 11.61 22.70 -7.67
N VAL A 229 11.25 22.13 -6.53
CA VAL A 229 10.61 22.87 -5.43
C VAL A 229 11.56 23.88 -4.82
N GLY A 230 12.86 23.58 -4.79
CA GLY A 230 13.89 24.50 -4.27
C GLY A 230 14.25 25.63 -5.23
N THR A 231 14.15 25.43 -6.54
CA THR A 231 14.64 26.37 -7.55
C THR A 231 13.55 27.21 -8.21
N CYS A 232 12.31 26.75 -8.23
CA CYS A 232 11.22 27.40 -8.96
C CYS A 232 10.42 28.36 -8.07
N ASN A 233 10.33 29.65 -8.47
CA ASN A 233 9.56 30.70 -7.80
C ASN A 233 8.07 30.36 -7.61
N TYR A 234 7.52 29.47 -8.42
CA TYR A 234 6.15 28.98 -8.26
C TYR A 234 5.87 28.38 -6.87
N TRP A 235 6.89 27.77 -6.25
CA TRP A 235 6.80 27.12 -4.95
C TRP A 235 7.11 28.05 -3.78
N ALA A 236 7.64 29.26 -4.02
CA ALA A 236 8.02 30.19 -2.97
C ALA A 236 6.85 30.55 -2.02
N HIS A 237 5.62 30.59 -2.55
CA HIS A 237 4.40 30.96 -1.82
C HIS A 237 3.44 29.79 -1.62
N LYS A 238 3.88 28.54 -1.83
CA LYS A 238 3.05 27.35 -1.70
C LYS A 238 3.67 26.35 -0.74
N ASP A 239 2.81 25.61 -0.06
CA ASP A 239 3.25 24.49 0.76
C ASP A 239 3.98 23.45 -0.10
N SER A 240 5.13 22.99 0.39
CA SER A 240 5.85 21.89 -0.24
C SER A 240 5.00 20.62 -0.26
N PRO A 241 5.05 19.85 -1.37
CA PRO A 241 4.40 18.54 -1.42
C PRO A 241 4.85 17.63 -0.27
N CYS A 242 3.93 16.83 0.28
CA CYS A 242 4.24 15.92 1.37
C CYS A 242 5.42 14.99 1.03
N LEU A 243 5.51 14.49 -0.20
CA LEU A 243 6.63 13.66 -0.66
C LEU A 243 7.98 14.36 -0.58
N VAL A 244 8.03 15.66 -0.88
CA VAL A 244 9.27 16.46 -0.77
C VAL A 244 9.66 16.64 0.70
N LYS A 245 8.68 16.85 1.59
CA LYS A 245 8.93 16.91 3.04
C LYS A 245 9.47 15.58 3.56
N SER A 246 8.89 14.45 3.13
CA SER A 246 9.37 13.10 3.47
C SER A 246 10.79 12.84 2.96
N TYR A 247 11.10 13.27 1.73
CA TYR A 247 12.42 13.14 1.16
C TYR A 247 13.47 13.96 1.91
N LYS A 248 13.18 15.23 2.25
CA LYS A 248 14.05 16.07 3.07
C LYS A 248 14.30 15.46 4.45
N LYS A 249 13.24 14.93 5.08
CA LYS A 249 13.33 14.21 6.34
C LYS A 249 14.25 12.98 6.21
N TYR A 250 14.14 12.22 5.12
CA TYR A 250 15.03 11.09 4.85
C TYR A 250 16.49 11.53 4.72
N GLN A 251 16.76 12.63 4.02
CA GLN A 251 18.13 13.17 3.87
C GLN A 251 18.74 13.62 5.21
N SER A 252 17.93 14.01 6.19
CA SER A 252 18.40 14.39 7.52
C SER A 252 18.58 13.21 8.49
N LEU A 253 18.20 11.99 8.10
CA LEU A 253 18.41 10.81 8.93
C LEU A 253 19.84 10.29 8.78
N GLU A 254 20.52 10.11 9.89
CA GLU A 254 21.86 9.52 9.97
C GLU A 254 21.80 7.98 10.00
N ALA A 255 20.62 7.42 10.23
CA ALA A 255 20.43 5.97 10.34
C ALA A 255 20.36 5.30 8.97
N PRO A 256 20.98 4.12 8.81
CA PRO A 256 20.88 3.36 7.57
C PRO A 256 19.44 2.86 7.36
N THR A 257 18.98 2.94 6.11
CA THR A 257 17.71 2.32 5.73
C THR A 257 17.95 0.87 5.34
N TYR A 258 17.27 -0.06 6.01
CA TYR A 258 17.30 -1.47 5.63
C TYR A 258 16.43 -1.67 4.40
N ARG A 259 16.98 -2.34 3.40
CA ARG A 259 16.23 -2.75 2.22
C ARG A 259 15.42 -4.00 2.50
N SER A 260 14.29 -4.16 1.85
CA SER A 260 13.55 -5.41 1.88
C SER A 260 14.38 -6.51 1.21
N ALA A 261 14.60 -7.60 1.91
CA ALA A 261 15.30 -8.75 1.35
C ALA A 261 14.47 -9.48 0.27
N THR A 262 13.17 -9.20 0.22
CA THR A 262 12.24 -9.85 -0.71
C THR A 262 11.91 -8.94 -1.87
N LEU A 263 12.07 -9.44 -3.08
CA LEU A 263 11.56 -8.78 -4.28
C LEU A 263 10.03 -8.71 -4.21
N PRO A 264 9.42 -7.60 -4.68
CA PRO A 264 7.97 -7.55 -4.82
C PRO A 264 7.45 -8.70 -5.69
N LEU A 265 6.34 -9.31 -5.31
CA LEU A 265 5.76 -10.46 -6.01
C LEU A 265 5.62 -10.27 -7.53
N TYR A 266 5.35 -9.03 -7.99
CA TYR A 266 5.25 -8.72 -9.42
C TYR A 266 6.59 -8.73 -10.18
N GLN A 267 7.72 -8.84 -9.49
CA GLN A 267 9.05 -8.97 -10.09
C GLN A 267 9.52 -10.42 -10.14
N HIS A 268 8.79 -11.33 -9.49
CA HIS A 268 9.07 -12.75 -9.58
C HIS A 268 8.43 -13.36 -10.83
N ASP A 269 9.16 -14.21 -11.48
CA ASP A 269 8.59 -15.11 -12.47
C ASP A 269 7.74 -16.16 -11.73
N TYR A 270 6.42 -16.08 -11.90
CA TYR A 270 5.50 -17.02 -11.25
C TYR A 270 5.77 -18.47 -11.64
N THR A 271 6.31 -18.72 -12.81
CA THR A 271 6.68 -20.09 -13.22
C THR A 271 7.82 -20.66 -12.40
N SER A 272 8.71 -19.82 -11.88
CA SER A 272 9.80 -20.21 -10.98
C SER A 272 9.34 -20.39 -9.52
N LEU A 273 8.13 -19.94 -9.18
CA LEU A 273 7.56 -20.01 -7.85
C LEU A 273 6.61 -21.21 -7.65
N ILE A 274 6.42 -22.05 -8.66
CA ILE A 274 5.66 -23.30 -8.51
C ILE A 274 6.55 -24.29 -7.75
N ILE A 275 6.75 -24.01 -6.47
CA ILE A 275 7.17 -24.98 -5.49
C ILE A 275 5.88 -25.45 -4.85
N ASP A 276 5.49 -26.67 -5.11
CA ASP A 276 4.39 -27.34 -4.42
C ASP A 276 5.01 -28.17 -3.27
N PRO A 277 5.25 -27.52 -2.10
CA PRO A 277 5.79 -28.24 -0.97
C PRO A 277 4.69 -29.19 -0.45
N ASP A 278 5.03 -30.45 -0.23
CA ASP A 278 4.15 -31.39 0.49
C ASP A 278 4.00 -30.92 1.95
N ILE A 279 3.05 -30.01 2.19
CA ILE A 279 2.80 -29.47 3.53
C ILE A 279 1.72 -30.32 4.20
N ARG A 280 2.10 -31.07 5.22
CA ARG A 280 1.19 -31.85 6.03
C ARG A 280 0.84 -31.13 7.32
N PHE A 281 -0.37 -30.57 7.40
CA PHE A 281 -0.88 -29.89 8.60
C PHE A 281 -1.36 -30.86 9.68
N ASN A 282 -1.69 -32.08 9.32
CA ASN A 282 -2.12 -33.13 10.25
C ASN A 282 -1.44 -34.44 9.91
N ILE A 283 -0.56 -34.86 10.80
CA ILE A 283 0.16 -36.14 10.71
C ILE A 283 -0.50 -37.25 11.54
N GLY A 284 -1.73 -37.03 12.03
CA GLY A 284 -2.47 -38.00 12.83
C GLY A 284 -2.00 -38.15 14.28
N LEU A 285 -1.06 -37.29 14.74
CA LEU A 285 -0.54 -37.29 16.10
C LEU A 285 -1.06 -36.10 16.90
N SER A 286 -1.47 -36.36 18.16
CA SER A 286 -1.88 -35.31 19.09
C SER A 286 -0.88 -35.18 20.23
N LYS A 287 -0.70 -33.99 20.79
CA LYS A 287 0.10 -33.76 21.99
C LYS A 287 -0.41 -34.53 23.21
N ASN A 288 -1.66 -34.99 23.18
CA ASN A 288 -2.33 -35.70 24.26
C ASN A 288 -2.25 -37.24 24.11
N ASP A 289 -1.58 -37.75 23.07
CA ASP A 289 -1.38 -39.18 22.89
C ASP A 289 -0.45 -39.74 23.96
N ILE A 290 -0.54 -41.02 24.23
CA ILE A 290 0.21 -41.64 25.34
C ILE A 290 1.73 -41.54 25.17
N ASN A 291 2.23 -41.65 23.93
CA ASN A 291 3.66 -41.53 23.61
C ASN A 291 3.90 -40.80 22.27
N PRO A 292 3.52 -39.51 22.14
CA PRO A 292 3.56 -38.83 20.86
C PRO A 292 4.96 -38.71 20.27
N LYS A 293 6.00 -38.69 21.13
CA LYS A 293 7.39 -38.62 20.70
C LYS A 293 7.85 -39.88 19.99
N ILE A 294 7.50 -41.06 20.55
CA ILE A 294 7.88 -42.34 19.98
C ILE A 294 7.16 -42.58 18.66
N GLU A 295 5.87 -42.27 18.62
CA GLU A 295 5.06 -42.39 17.41
C GLU A 295 5.57 -41.47 16.29
N PHE A 296 5.95 -40.23 16.62
CA PHE A 296 6.55 -39.31 15.67
C PHE A 296 7.88 -39.82 15.12
N ILE A 297 8.77 -40.36 15.97
CA ILE A 297 10.04 -40.91 15.52
C ILE A 297 9.81 -42.13 14.63
N ASN A 298 8.83 -42.99 14.95
CA ASN A 298 8.47 -44.13 14.13
C ASN A 298 7.96 -43.71 12.76
N LEU A 299 7.12 -42.68 12.72
CA LEU A 299 6.59 -42.11 11.49
C LEU A 299 7.72 -41.51 10.61
N LEU A 300 8.68 -40.81 11.22
CA LEU A 300 9.86 -40.31 10.52
C LEU A 300 10.69 -41.43 9.91
N ASN A 301 10.88 -42.51 10.65
CA ASN A 301 11.67 -43.65 10.21
C ASN A 301 11.00 -44.49 9.12
N ILE A 302 9.67 -44.50 9.08
CA ILE A 302 8.91 -45.23 8.06
C ILE A 302 8.75 -44.39 6.78
N GLU A 303 8.28 -43.14 6.90
CA GLU A 303 7.93 -42.33 5.73
C GLU A 303 9.12 -41.54 5.18
N TRP A 304 10.06 -41.11 6.05
CA TRP A 304 11.19 -40.23 5.67
C TRP A 304 12.56 -40.77 6.10
N ALA A 305 12.77 -42.10 6.08
CA ALA A 305 13.98 -42.76 6.54
C ALA A 305 15.29 -42.21 5.96
N ASN A 306 15.26 -41.74 4.72
CA ASN A 306 16.43 -41.23 3.99
C ASN A 306 16.42 -39.70 3.81
N TRP A 307 15.53 -39.01 4.48
CA TRP A 307 15.41 -37.56 4.37
C TRP A 307 16.20 -36.82 5.44
N HIS A 308 16.73 -35.66 5.09
CA HIS A 308 17.34 -34.77 6.06
C HIS A 308 16.30 -34.01 6.86
N CYS A 309 16.28 -34.20 8.16
CA CYS A 309 15.32 -33.55 9.06
C CYS A 309 15.94 -32.32 9.71
N LEU A 310 15.42 -31.15 9.39
CA LEU A 310 15.76 -29.91 10.07
C LEU A 310 14.57 -29.43 10.91
N TYR A 311 14.87 -29.07 12.14
CA TYR A 311 13.89 -28.50 13.07
C TYR A 311 14.18 -27.02 13.24
N THR A 312 13.17 -26.18 13.13
CA THR A 312 13.27 -24.74 13.34
C THR A 312 12.29 -24.32 14.42
N ASP A 313 12.72 -23.44 15.30
CA ASP A 313 11.88 -22.89 16.35
C ASP A 313 12.29 -21.44 16.65
N ALA A 314 11.33 -20.60 17.01
CA ALA A 314 11.59 -19.25 17.45
C ALA A 314 10.87 -18.95 18.77
N SER A 315 11.60 -18.46 19.73
CA SER A 315 11.05 -18.10 21.04
C SER A 315 11.39 -16.68 21.44
N LYS A 316 10.50 -16.05 22.20
CA LYS A 316 10.72 -14.73 22.79
C LYS A 316 10.85 -14.84 24.28
N HIS A 317 11.96 -14.34 24.84
CA HIS A 317 12.15 -14.28 26.28
C HIS A 317 11.28 -13.17 26.90
N GLY A 318 10.53 -13.50 27.95
CA GLY A 318 9.53 -12.60 28.57
C GLY A 318 10.09 -11.27 29.04
N ASP A 319 11.27 -11.26 29.68
CA ASP A 319 11.89 -10.05 30.27
C ASP A 319 12.79 -9.28 29.29
N ARG A 320 13.21 -9.91 28.22
CA ARG A 320 14.07 -9.29 27.20
C ARG A 320 13.28 -9.27 25.89
N SER A 321 12.99 -8.12 25.38
CA SER A 321 12.22 -7.93 24.12
C SER A 321 12.92 -8.51 22.87
N CYS A 322 13.73 -9.56 23.03
CA CYS A 322 14.47 -10.18 21.94
C CYS A 322 13.95 -11.59 21.65
N VAL A 323 13.94 -11.92 20.36
CA VAL A 323 13.61 -13.24 19.82
C VAL A 323 14.90 -14.01 19.59
N GLY A 324 14.91 -15.30 19.95
CA GLY A 324 15.94 -16.26 19.58
C GLY A 324 15.39 -17.23 18.54
N VAL A 325 16.19 -17.59 17.55
CA VAL A 325 15.86 -18.57 16.52
C VAL A 325 16.85 -19.72 16.59
N GLY A 326 16.34 -20.94 16.68
CA GLY A 326 17.12 -22.16 16.68
C GLY A 326 16.89 -22.99 15.41
N ILE A 327 17.94 -23.56 14.85
CA ILE A 327 17.89 -24.50 13.74
C ILE A 327 18.69 -25.75 14.17
N PHE A 328 18.07 -26.90 14.15
CA PHE A 328 18.70 -28.15 14.52
C PHE A 328 18.62 -29.16 13.37
N HIS A 329 19.78 -29.69 12.96
CA HIS A 329 19.89 -30.74 11.95
C HIS A 329 20.11 -32.06 12.66
N SER A 330 19.15 -32.97 12.58
CA SER A 330 19.14 -34.21 13.35
C SER A 330 20.28 -35.17 12.96
N GLN A 331 20.55 -35.35 11.66
CA GLN A 331 21.54 -36.30 11.16
C GLN A 331 22.97 -35.86 11.47
N TYR A 332 23.28 -34.57 11.32
CA TYR A 332 24.62 -34.03 11.60
C TYR A 332 24.79 -33.52 13.04
N LYS A 333 23.71 -33.57 13.85
CA LYS A 333 23.68 -33.02 15.22
C LYS A 333 24.13 -31.55 15.26
N GLY A 334 23.95 -30.85 14.16
CA GLY A 334 24.30 -29.43 14.02
C GLY A 334 23.25 -28.53 14.64
N LEU A 335 23.65 -27.62 15.54
CA LEU A 335 22.77 -26.59 16.11
C LEU A 335 23.27 -25.22 15.71
N GLN A 336 22.38 -24.41 15.13
CA GLN A 336 22.63 -23.00 14.89
C GLN A 336 21.66 -22.17 15.72
N LEU A 337 22.19 -21.20 16.44
CA LEU A 337 21.40 -20.23 17.22
C LEU A 337 21.60 -18.85 16.63
N ILE A 338 20.51 -18.19 16.30
CA ILE A 338 20.52 -16.89 15.65
C ILE A 338 19.73 -15.89 16.51
N LYS A 339 20.27 -14.71 16.69
CA LYS A 339 19.61 -13.61 17.37
C LYS A 339 19.21 -12.55 16.33
N PRO A 340 17.94 -12.47 15.93
CA PRO A 340 17.44 -11.41 15.06
C PRO A 340 17.43 -10.05 15.80
N PRO A 341 17.16 -8.93 15.08
CA PRO A 341 17.00 -7.61 15.68
C PRO A 341 15.96 -7.58 16.81
N PRO A 342 16.11 -6.69 17.82
CA PRO A 342 15.24 -6.65 19.00
C PRO A 342 13.74 -6.48 18.70
N GLU A 343 13.40 -5.79 17.61
CA GLU A 343 12.03 -5.49 17.20
C GLU A 343 11.34 -6.68 16.49
N THR A 344 12.04 -7.80 16.31
CA THR A 344 11.54 -8.96 15.61
C THR A 344 10.38 -9.60 16.39
N SER A 345 9.28 -9.90 15.70
CA SER A 345 8.18 -10.70 16.25
C SER A 345 8.56 -12.19 16.25
N VAL A 346 7.91 -13.00 17.10
CA VAL A 346 8.11 -14.46 17.09
C VAL A 346 7.80 -15.02 15.71
N TYR A 347 6.70 -14.61 15.08
CA TYR A 347 6.34 -15.03 13.73
C TYR A 347 7.43 -14.70 12.70
N THR A 348 8.01 -13.51 12.77
CA THR A 348 9.14 -13.14 11.89
C THR A 348 10.36 -14.01 12.18
N GLY A 349 10.58 -14.37 13.45
CA GLY A 349 11.64 -15.31 13.87
C GLY A 349 11.45 -16.69 13.26
N GLU A 350 10.22 -17.24 13.28
CA GLU A 350 9.88 -18.52 12.66
C GLU A 350 10.17 -18.52 11.15
N CYS A 351 9.68 -17.48 10.44
CA CYS A 351 9.94 -17.34 9.01
C CYS A 351 11.45 -17.21 8.71
N TYR A 352 12.18 -16.50 9.57
CA TYR A 352 13.63 -16.36 9.44
C TYR A 352 14.36 -17.68 9.69
N GLY A 353 13.89 -18.48 10.65
CA GLY A 353 14.37 -19.82 10.90
C GLY A 353 14.24 -20.73 9.68
N LEU A 354 13.07 -20.74 9.04
CA LEU A 354 12.83 -21.50 7.81
C LEU A 354 13.76 -21.04 6.67
N LEU A 355 13.90 -19.74 6.47
CA LEU A 355 14.81 -19.19 5.45
C LEU A 355 16.24 -19.65 5.67
N LYS A 356 16.73 -19.55 6.91
CA LYS A 356 18.10 -19.96 7.26
C LYS A 356 18.32 -21.46 7.20
N ALA A 357 17.29 -22.26 7.46
CA ALA A 357 17.35 -23.71 7.27
C ALA A 357 17.49 -24.07 5.78
N ILE A 358 16.79 -23.39 4.89
CA ILE A 358 16.93 -23.56 3.44
C ILE A 358 18.33 -23.14 2.97
N GLU A 359 18.83 -21.98 3.41
CA GLU A 359 20.20 -21.55 3.11
C GLU A 359 21.24 -22.54 3.59
N TYR A 360 21.05 -23.12 4.78
CA TYR A 360 21.93 -24.15 5.35
C TYR A 360 21.95 -25.41 4.49
N ILE A 361 20.79 -25.89 4.01
CA ILE A 361 20.71 -27.05 3.12
C ILE A 361 21.46 -26.77 1.80
N LEU A 362 21.25 -25.60 1.22
CA LEU A 362 21.93 -25.20 -0.02
C LEU A 362 23.46 -25.15 0.13
N MET A 363 23.97 -24.74 1.32
CA MET A 363 25.39 -24.73 1.61
C MET A 363 25.98 -26.13 1.75
N LEU A 364 25.23 -27.09 2.29
CA LEU A 364 25.68 -28.46 2.50
C LEU A 364 25.80 -29.26 1.20
N LYS A 365 25.28 -28.75 0.06
CA LYS A 365 25.29 -29.48 -1.22
C LYS A 365 24.83 -30.93 -1.09
N ILE A 366 23.82 -31.16 -0.28
CA ILE A 366 23.23 -32.49 -0.09
C ILE A 366 22.66 -32.93 -1.46
N PRO A 367 23.04 -34.12 -1.97
CA PRO A 367 22.44 -34.61 -3.21
C PRO A 367 20.93 -34.81 -3.00
N THR A 368 20.15 -34.28 -3.90
CA THR A 368 18.69 -34.42 -3.95
C THR A 368 18.29 -35.79 -4.42
#